data_9d06badb6034b696c45ff9b626a7f7d7
#
_entry.id   9d06badb6034b696c45ff9b626a7f7d7
#
_cell.length_a   1.000
_cell.length_b   1.000
_cell.length_c   1.000
_cell.angle_alpha   90.00
_cell.angle_beta   90.00
_cell.angle_gamma   90.00
#
_symmetry.space_group_name_H-M   'P 1'
#
loop_
_entity.id
_entity.type
_entity.pdbx_description
1 polymer ?
#
loop_
_entity_poly.entity_id
_entity_poly.type
_entity_poly.pdbx_seq_one_letter_code
_entity_poly.pdbx_strand_id
1 'polypeptide(L)' 'MIDQIKIGGFLRELRKEKELTQEQLAEKFGVSSRSVSRWENGV' A
#
# COMPACT_ATOMS: atom_id res chain seq x y z
N MET A 1 18.88 1.58 2.53
CA MET A 1 18.15 0.97 1.41
C MET A 1 16.73 0.65 1.86
N ILE A 2 15.76 1.01 1.05
CA ILE A 2 14.35 0.80 1.41
C ILE A 2 13.95 -0.62 1.03
N ASP A 3 13.42 -1.35 2.01
CA ASP A 3 12.95 -2.71 1.80
C ASP A 3 11.48 -2.66 1.37
N GLN A 4 11.20 -3.06 0.13
CA GLN A 4 9.84 -3.01 -0.41
C GLN A 4 8.88 -3.90 0.38
N ILE A 5 9.37 -5.00 0.93
CA ILE A 5 8.54 -5.88 1.73
C ILE A 5 8.10 -5.18 3.01
N LYS A 6 9.00 -4.45 3.64
CA LYS A 6 8.68 -3.71 4.86
C LYS A 6 7.71 -2.56 4.56
N ILE A 7 7.92 -1.87 3.44
CA ILE A 7 7.02 -0.79 3.03
C ILE A 7 5.63 -1.34 2.76
N GLY A 8 5.56 -2.48 2.04
CA GLY A 8 4.28 -3.11 1.75
C GLY A 8 3.53 -3.51 3.00
N GLY A 9 4.24 -4.07 3.99
CA GLY A 9 3.63 -4.44 5.26
C GLY A 9 3.10 -3.24 6.01
N PHE A 10 3.87 -2.15 6.03
CA PHE A 10 3.47 -0.91 6.67
C PHE A 10 2.21 -0.33 6.01
N LEU A 11 2.20 -0.32 4.69
CA LEU A 11 1.06 0.22 3.95
C LEU A 11 -0.21 -0.60 4.19
N ARG A 12 -0.06 -1.92 4.23
CA ARG A 12 -1.20 -2.81 4.51
C ARG A 12 -1.77 -2.55 5.90
N GLU A 13 -0.90 -2.42 6.89
CA GLU A 13 -1.33 -2.15 8.25
C GLU A 13 -2.01 -0.80 8.37
N LEU A 14 -1.44 0.21 7.74
CA LEU A 14 -2.04 1.55 7.72
C LEU A 14 -3.41 1.51 7.07
N ARG A 15 -3.54 0.77 5.98
CA ARG A 15 -4.79 0.64 5.26
C ARG A 15 -5.86 -0.03 6.13
N LYS A 16 -5.47 -1.11 6.81
CA LYS A 16 -6.41 -1.82 7.69
C LYS A 16 -6.82 -0.97 8.87
N GLU A 17 -5.89 -0.24 9.44
CA GLU A 17 -6.16 0.63 10.58
C GLU A 17 -7.18 1.70 10.22
N LYS A 18 -7.11 2.21 9.00
CA LYS A 18 -8.02 3.25 8.53
C LYS A 18 -9.22 2.68 7.77
N GLU A 19 -9.33 1.37 7.71
CA GLU A 19 -10.41 0.67 7.03
C GLU A 19 -10.53 1.10 5.56
N LEU A 20 -9.39 1.21 4.90
CA LEU A 20 -9.34 1.64 3.50
C LEU A 20 -9.16 0.44 2.58
N THR A 21 -9.72 0.55 1.37
CA THR A 21 -9.40 -0.39 0.31
C THR A 21 -8.09 0.01 -0.35
N GLN A 22 -7.52 -0.87 -1.17
CA GLN A 22 -6.32 -0.52 -1.92
C GLN A 22 -6.57 0.67 -2.85
N GLU A 23 -7.76 0.74 -3.44
CA GLU A 23 -8.12 1.86 -4.29
C GLU A 23 -8.15 3.17 -3.52
N GLN A 24 -8.74 3.14 -2.33
CA GLN A 24 -8.81 4.34 -1.50
C GLN A 24 -7.44 4.81 -1.08
N LEU A 25 -6.57 3.88 -0.71
CA LEU A 25 -5.20 4.24 -0.33
C LEU A 25 -4.43 4.80 -1.53
N ALA A 26 -4.59 4.19 -2.69
CA ALA A 26 -3.95 4.66 -3.91
C ALA A 26 -4.38 6.08 -4.24
N GLU A 27 -5.65 6.37 -4.08
CA GLU A 27 -6.17 7.70 -4.33
C GLU A 27 -5.53 8.73 -3.40
N LYS A 28 -5.34 8.37 -2.13
CA LYS A 28 -4.70 9.26 -1.17
C LYS A 28 -3.26 9.57 -1.54
N PHE A 29 -2.57 8.61 -2.12
CA PHE A 29 -1.16 8.78 -2.52
C PHE A 29 -1.00 9.30 -3.94
N GLY A 30 -2.09 9.41 -4.69
CA GLY A 30 -2.03 9.85 -6.07
C GLY A 30 -1.39 8.83 -7.00
N VAL A 31 -1.57 7.55 -6.71
CA VAL A 31 -1.04 6.45 -7.52
C VAL A 31 -2.18 5.50 -7.88
N SER A 32 -1.89 4.53 -8.74
CA SER A 32 -2.90 3.53 -9.10
C SER A 32 -3.01 2.45 -8.03
N SER A 33 -4.18 1.80 -7.95
CA SER A 33 -4.37 0.70 -7.02
C SER A 33 -3.43 -0.46 -7.32
N ARG A 34 -3.04 -0.60 -8.61
CA ARG A 34 -2.06 -1.62 -9.01
C ARG A 34 -0.72 -1.38 -8.31
N SER A 35 -0.30 -0.13 -8.22
CA SER A 35 0.93 0.22 -7.52
C SER A 35 0.86 -0.17 -6.06
N VAL A 36 -0.26 0.13 -5.40
CA VAL A 36 -0.44 -0.24 -3.99
C VAL A 36 -0.39 -1.76 -3.83
N SER A 37 -1.08 -2.48 -4.72
CA SER A 37 -1.08 -3.94 -4.67
C SER A 37 0.33 -4.51 -4.81
N ARG A 38 1.12 -3.96 -5.72
CA ARG A 38 2.51 -4.41 -5.91
C ARG A 38 3.35 -4.13 -4.66
N TRP A 39 3.17 -2.98 -4.07
CA TRP A 39 3.90 -2.63 -2.85
C TRP A 39 3.56 -3.59 -1.71
N GLU A 40 2.28 -3.89 -1.53
CA GLU A 40 1.83 -4.77 -0.47
C GLU A 40 2.28 -6.22 -0.69
N ASN A 41 2.46 -6.61 -1.93
CA ASN A 41 2.90 -7.97 -2.28
C ASN A 41 4.43 -8.10 -2.39
N GLY A 42 5.16 -7.00 -2.26
CA GLY A 42 6.61 -7.03 -2.33
C GLY A 42 7.16 -7.26 -3.73
N VAL A 43 6.43 -6.89 -4.73
CA VAL A 43 6.82 -7.10 -6.13
C VAL A 43 7.24 -5.80 -6.77
#